data_945ea9beff7688c46ddb75e5a2fec09e
#
_entry.id   945ea9beff7688c46ddb75e5a2fec09e
#
_cell.length_a   1.000
_cell.length_b   1.000
_cell.length_c   1.000
_cell.angle_alpha   90.00
_cell.angle_beta   90.00
_cell.angle_gamma   90.00
#
_symmetry.space_group_name_H-M   'P 1'
#
loop_
_entity.id
_entity.type
_entity.pdbx_description
1 polymer ?
#
loop_
_entity_poly.entity_id
_entity_poly.type
_entity_poly.pdbx_seq_one_letter_code
_entity_poly.pdbx_strand_id
1 'polypeptide(L)'
;MCLSFGHGKPLNIGRGGAILLDDVEDYDHLRQMRYDGRDLCIKPWPQQLTFRVGYHYRPTIEEAERGIELLAKYQSTEPVYVEYPDLRKITITN
;
A
#
# COMPACT_ATOMS: atom_id res chain seq x y z
N MET A 1 -1.48 -4.72 10.42
CA MET A 1 -0.99 -3.32 10.61
C MET A 1 -0.90 -2.65 9.25
N CYS A 2 -1.33 -1.40 9.14
CA CYS A 2 -1.22 -0.62 7.91
C CYS A 2 -0.21 0.51 8.07
N LEU A 3 0.63 0.68 7.08
CA LEU A 3 1.63 1.75 6.99
C LEU A 3 1.31 2.65 5.81
N SER A 4 1.57 3.94 5.95
CA SER A 4 1.42 4.91 4.85
C SER A 4 2.77 5.50 4.47
N PHE A 5 3.03 5.60 3.17
CA PHE A 5 4.21 6.22 2.58
C PHE A 5 3.89 7.53 1.84
N GLY A 6 2.73 8.09 2.16
CA GLY A 6 2.28 9.35 1.59
C GLY A 6 3.05 10.56 2.09
N HIS A 7 2.70 11.72 1.54
CA HIS A 7 3.29 12.98 1.94
C HIS A 7 3.16 13.25 3.45
N GLY A 8 4.21 13.75 4.06
CA GLY A 8 4.26 14.04 5.50
C GLY A 8 4.49 12.83 6.41
N LYS A 9 4.66 11.62 5.85
CA LYS A 9 5.00 10.43 6.62
C LYS A 9 6.51 10.27 6.79
N PRO A 10 6.97 9.57 7.85
CA PRO A 10 8.41 9.37 8.08
C PRO A 10 9.14 8.76 6.89
N LEU A 11 8.56 7.75 6.25
CA LEU A 11 9.01 7.22 4.97
C LEU A 11 8.10 7.76 3.88
N ASN A 12 8.51 8.83 3.24
CA ASN A 12 7.72 9.56 2.27
C ASN A 12 8.21 9.31 0.84
N ILE A 13 7.49 8.48 0.11
CA ILE A 13 7.70 8.30 -1.33
C ILE A 13 6.63 9.02 -2.18
N GLY A 14 5.79 9.83 -1.53
CA GLY A 14 4.72 10.62 -2.14
C GLY A 14 3.38 9.92 -2.16
N ARG A 15 3.33 8.60 -2.14
CA ARG A 15 2.12 7.78 -2.17
C ARG A 15 2.41 6.35 -1.70
N GLY A 16 1.35 5.55 -1.60
CA GLY A 16 1.48 4.14 -1.30
C GLY A 16 1.50 3.82 0.17
N GLY A 17 1.75 2.58 0.47
CA GLY A 17 1.76 2.05 1.82
C GLY A 17 2.09 0.56 1.84
N ALA A 18 2.01 -0.02 3.02
CA ALA A 18 2.16 -1.45 3.22
C ALA A 18 1.12 -1.97 4.21
N ILE A 19 0.71 -3.21 4.03
CA ILE A 19 -0.11 -3.94 4.98
C ILE A 19 0.73 -5.10 5.49
N LEU A 20 0.96 -5.14 6.80
CA LEU A 20 1.64 -6.23 7.47
C LEU A 20 0.60 -7.21 8.00
N LEU A 21 0.76 -8.48 7.67
CA LEU A 21 -0.19 -9.55 7.93
C LEU A 21 0.52 -10.72 8.61
N ASP A 22 -0.19 -11.39 9.50
CA ASP A 22 0.28 -12.60 10.18
C ASP A 22 -0.32 -13.87 9.54
N ASP A 23 -1.45 -13.73 8.85
CA ASP A 23 -2.15 -14.83 8.19
C ASP A 23 -1.74 -14.95 6.72
N VAL A 24 -1.41 -16.17 6.30
CA VAL A 24 -0.93 -16.46 4.94
C VAL A 24 -2.06 -16.42 3.90
N GLU A 25 -3.28 -16.78 4.28
CA GLU A 25 -4.42 -16.74 3.36
C GLU A 25 -4.82 -15.29 3.06
N ASP A 26 -4.82 -14.44 4.09
CA ASP A 26 -5.03 -12.99 3.94
C ASP A 26 -3.91 -12.37 3.08
N TYR A 27 -2.66 -12.78 3.31
CA TYR A 27 -1.52 -12.32 2.50
C TYR A 27 -1.70 -12.68 1.02
N ASP A 28 -2.04 -13.93 0.70
CA ASP A 28 -2.23 -14.37 -0.67
C ASP A 28 -3.44 -13.71 -1.33
N HIS A 29 -4.52 -13.50 -0.57
CA HIS A 29 -5.70 -12.78 -1.03
C HIS A 29 -5.36 -11.33 -1.41
N LEU A 30 -4.73 -10.59 -0.50
CA LEU A 30 -4.40 -9.18 -0.73
C LEU A 30 -3.29 -9.01 -1.78
N ARG A 31 -2.37 -9.97 -1.87
CA ARG A 31 -1.35 -10.01 -2.92
C ARG A 31 -1.95 -10.11 -4.31
N GLN A 32 -2.97 -10.94 -4.48
CA GLN A 32 -3.71 -11.03 -5.74
C GLN A 32 -4.57 -9.79 -5.97
N MET A 33 -5.28 -9.32 -4.95
CA MET A 33 -6.14 -8.15 -5.03
C MET A 33 -5.39 -6.90 -5.52
N ARG A 34 -4.17 -6.65 -5.04
CA ARG A 34 -3.37 -5.49 -5.46
C ARG A 34 -2.88 -5.55 -6.91
N TYR A 35 -2.98 -6.72 -7.55
CA TYR A 35 -2.50 -6.97 -8.91
C TYR A 35 -3.59 -7.52 -9.81
N ASP A 36 -4.64 -6.76 -10.01
CA ASP A 36 -5.73 -7.07 -10.93
C ASP A 36 -6.41 -8.43 -10.66
N GLY A 37 -6.32 -8.95 -9.44
CA GLY A 37 -6.85 -10.26 -9.04
C GLY A 37 -6.09 -11.46 -9.60
N ARG A 38 -4.88 -11.25 -10.15
CA ARG A 38 -4.07 -12.29 -10.76
C ARG A 38 -3.31 -13.10 -9.72
N ASP A 39 -3.22 -14.41 -9.94
CA ASP A 39 -2.33 -15.27 -9.18
C ASP A 39 -0.90 -15.18 -9.76
N LEU A 40 0.02 -14.66 -8.98
CA LEU A 40 1.42 -14.49 -9.39
C LEU A 40 2.20 -15.81 -9.45
N CYS A 41 1.64 -16.89 -8.92
CA CYS A 41 2.24 -18.22 -8.97
C CYS A 41 1.94 -18.94 -10.28
N ILE A 42 0.89 -18.51 -11.00
CA ILE A 42 0.51 -19.07 -12.30
C ILE A 42 1.15 -18.22 -13.40
N LYS A 43 2.03 -18.85 -14.19
CA LYS A 43 2.69 -18.20 -15.32
C LYS A 43 2.57 -19.09 -16.58
N PRO A 44 2.29 -18.46 -17.74
CA PRO A 44 1.90 -17.07 -17.95
C PRO A 44 0.47 -16.78 -17.47
N TRP A 45 0.21 -15.59 -17.00
CA TRP A 45 -1.11 -15.20 -16.48
C TRP A 45 -2.28 -15.32 -17.49
N PRO A 46 -2.07 -15.21 -18.83
CA PRO A 46 -3.15 -15.45 -19.80
C PRO A 46 -3.72 -16.87 -19.77
N GLN A 47 -3.05 -17.82 -19.12
CA GLN A 47 -3.52 -19.19 -18.93
C GLN A 47 -4.32 -19.38 -17.64
N GLN A 48 -4.39 -18.35 -16.83
CA GLN A 48 -5.16 -18.37 -15.59
C GLN A 48 -6.66 -18.34 -15.90
N LEU A 49 -7.40 -19.32 -15.39
CA LEU A 49 -8.85 -19.46 -15.63
C LEU A 49 -9.71 -18.84 -14.54
N THR A 50 -9.12 -18.56 -13.38
CA THR A 50 -9.83 -18.00 -12.22
C THR A 50 -9.11 -16.76 -11.75
N PHE A 51 -9.87 -15.68 -11.56
CA PHE A 51 -9.40 -14.40 -11.05
C PHE A 51 -10.19 -14.02 -9.80
N ARG A 52 -9.53 -13.37 -8.86
CA ARG A 52 -10.19 -12.68 -7.75
C ARG A 52 -10.59 -11.26 -8.17
N VAL A 53 -11.49 -10.64 -7.42
CA VAL A 53 -11.68 -9.19 -7.54
C VAL A 53 -10.37 -8.51 -7.19
N GLY A 54 -9.91 -7.62 -8.06
CA GLY A 54 -8.63 -6.97 -7.90
C GLY A 54 -8.57 -5.55 -8.42
N TYR A 55 -7.49 -4.87 -8.05
CA TYR A 55 -7.22 -3.48 -8.37
C TYR A 55 -5.78 -3.34 -8.84
N HIS A 56 -5.48 -2.25 -9.51
CA HIS A 56 -4.13 -1.94 -9.95
C HIS A 56 -3.42 -1.06 -8.93
N TYR A 57 -2.96 -1.68 -7.83
CA TYR A 57 -2.31 -0.98 -6.70
C TYR A 57 -0.81 -1.29 -6.57
N ARG A 58 -0.17 -1.68 -7.65
CA ARG A 58 1.27 -1.88 -7.63
C ARG A 58 2.00 -0.54 -7.74
N PRO A 59 3.10 -0.35 -7.00
CA PRO A 59 4.00 0.78 -7.23
C PRO A 59 4.67 0.65 -8.60
N THR A 60 5.07 1.77 -9.17
CA THR A 60 5.99 1.77 -10.31
C THR A 60 7.39 1.33 -9.87
N ILE A 61 8.25 0.99 -10.85
CA ILE A 61 9.64 0.61 -10.56
C ILE A 61 10.35 1.78 -9.86
N GLU A 62 10.18 2.98 -10.34
CA GLU A 62 10.78 4.20 -9.78
C GLU A 62 10.32 4.47 -8.35
N GLU A 63 9.05 4.27 -8.05
CA GLU A 63 8.52 4.39 -6.69
C GLU A 63 9.12 3.34 -5.76
N ALA A 64 9.25 2.10 -6.23
CA ALA A 64 9.83 0.99 -5.46
C ALA A 64 11.33 1.24 -5.17
N GLU A 65 12.10 1.64 -6.17
CA GLU A 65 13.52 1.99 -6.04
C GLU A 65 13.72 3.13 -5.04
N ARG A 66 12.93 4.21 -5.18
CA ARG A 66 12.95 5.32 -4.24
C ARG A 66 12.60 4.89 -2.82
N GLY A 67 11.62 4.01 -2.67
CA GLY A 67 11.23 3.46 -1.36
C GLY A 67 12.38 2.69 -0.70
N ILE A 68 13.08 1.85 -1.47
CA ILE A 68 14.25 1.10 -0.99
C ILE A 68 15.39 2.03 -0.55
N GLU A 69 15.71 3.05 -1.34
CA GLU A 69 16.74 4.03 -1.01
C GLU A 69 16.41 4.79 0.28
N LEU A 70 15.16 5.26 0.41
CA LEU A 70 14.72 5.99 1.58
C LEU A 70 14.68 5.12 2.82
N LEU A 71 14.27 3.86 2.68
CA LEU A 71 14.26 2.89 3.78
C LEU A 71 15.68 2.61 4.29
N ALA A 72 16.65 2.50 3.40
CA ALA A 72 18.06 2.28 3.77
C ALA A 72 18.66 3.47 4.56
N LYS A 73 18.14 4.67 4.35
CA LYS A 73 18.53 5.91 5.04
C LYS A 73 17.61 6.28 6.21
N TYR A 74 16.55 5.49 6.42
CA TYR A 74 15.55 5.80 7.43
C TYR A 74 16.13 5.79 8.83
N GLN A 75 15.87 6.87 9.56
CA GLN A 75 16.14 6.97 10.99
C GLN A 75 14.80 7.20 11.69
N SER A 76 14.60 6.50 12.81
CA SER A 76 13.40 6.70 13.61
C SER A 76 13.32 8.15 14.07
N THR A 77 12.24 8.83 13.73
CA THR A 77 11.96 10.20 14.16
C THR A 77 10.73 10.20 15.07
N GLU A 78 10.67 11.17 15.99
CA GLU A 78 9.47 11.40 16.77
C GLU A 78 8.29 11.66 15.83
N PRO A 79 7.10 11.06 16.11
CA PRO A 79 5.92 11.30 15.29
C PRO A 79 5.50 12.77 15.38
N VAL A 80 5.31 13.40 14.23
CA VAL A 80 4.73 14.74 14.16
C VAL A 80 3.22 14.60 14.29
N TYR A 81 2.69 15.12 15.38
CA TYR A 81 1.24 15.19 15.58
C TYR A 81 0.67 16.30 14.71
N VAL A 82 -0.24 15.93 13.82
CA VAL A 82 -1.07 16.89 13.09
C VAL A 82 -2.43 16.93 13.78
N GLU A 83 -2.86 18.12 14.18
CA GLU A 83 -4.20 18.30 14.70
C GLU A 83 -5.21 18.22 13.55
N TYR A 84 -6.05 17.20 13.57
CA TYR A 84 -7.13 17.06 12.60
C TYR A 84 -8.39 17.79 13.08
N PRO A 85 -9.19 18.34 12.17
CA PRO A 85 -10.46 18.92 12.53
C PRO A 85 -11.40 17.87 13.15
N ASP A 86 -12.22 18.29 14.09
CA ASP A 86 -13.25 17.45 14.68
C ASP A 86 -14.31 17.11 13.62
N LEU A 87 -14.30 15.86 13.15
CA LEU A 87 -15.19 15.40 12.07
C LEU A 87 -16.68 15.54 12.42
N ARG A 88 -17.01 15.60 13.70
CA ARG A 88 -18.40 15.85 14.15
C ARG A 88 -18.90 17.26 13.85
N LYS A 89 -17.98 18.19 13.60
CA LYS A 89 -18.25 19.60 13.29
C LYS A 89 -18.16 19.92 11.80
N ILE A 90 -17.80 18.93 10.97
CA ILE A 90 -17.66 19.12 9.53
C ILE A 90 -18.97 18.75 8.85
N THR A 91 -19.44 19.63 7.98
CA THR A 91 -20.54 19.36 7.07
C THR A 91 -19.99 18.90 5.71
N ILE A 92 -20.44 17.76 5.24
CA ILE A 92 -20.12 17.25 3.90
C ILE A 92 -21.23 17.72 2.97
N THR A 93 -20.85 18.43 1.92
CA THR A 93 -21.78 18.89 0.86
C THR A 93 -21.48 18.17 -0.43
N ASN A 94 -22.54 17.94 -1.22
CA ASN A 94 -22.37 17.36 -2.58
C ASN A 94 -21.87 18.40 -3.57
#